data_e485e2646b69af93cf6c23a875fd11bf
#
_entry.id   e485e2646b69af93cf6c23a875fd11bf
#
_cell.length_a   1.000
_cell.length_b   1.000
_cell.length_c   1.000
_cell.angle_alpha   90.00
_cell.angle_beta   90.00
_cell.angle_gamma   90.00
#
_symmetry.space_group_name_H-M   'P 1'
#
loop_
_entity.id
_entity.type
_entity.pdbx_description
1 polymer ?
#
loop_
_entity_poly.entity_id
_entity_poly.type
_entity_poly.pdbx_seq_one_letter_code
_entity_poly.pdbx_strand_id
1 'polypeptide(L)'
;MKERNLDNIINSFYKDNYEEDERLTRDKMHYIEFVTTTKYVEKYLKKGDRILEIGAGTGAYSLYYAKQGYKVDAIELAEANVNKFKSKITDDLDVNVIQGNAIDLSMYNDNTFDVTLCLGPLYHLFNEDETKKAIEEAIRVTKPGGKIYLAFILFDLNMLVWGFQQKNIYDNYGKDKEVSEEFKPNNDEKFIFNMRYFNDIKKLIDSFNVKKLHNVATDGLGRVMTKYINDMTDEE
;
A
#
# COMPACT_ATOMS: atom_id res chain seq x y z
N MET A 1 -4.76 -5.96 -23.17
CA MET A 1 -3.32 -6.03 -22.81
C MET A 1 -2.94 -7.49 -22.61
N LYS A 2 -1.70 -7.87 -22.91
CA LYS A 2 -1.21 -9.21 -22.58
C LYS A 2 -1.03 -9.26 -21.07
N GLU A 3 -1.66 -10.20 -20.40
CA GLU A 3 -1.59 -10.34 -18.96
C GLU A 3 -0.14 -10.57 -18.53
N ARG A 4 0.34 -9.80 -17.53
CA ARG A 4 1.73 -9.91 -17.06
C ARG A 4 1.82 -11.10 -16.11
N ASN A 5 2.98 -11.77 -16.10
CA ASN A 5 3.18 -12.89 -15.17
C ASN A 5 3.02 -12.45 -13.70
N LEU A 6 3.53 -11.26 -13.36
CA LEU A 6 3.41 -10.68 -12.02
C LEU A 6 1.95 -10.42 -11.61
N ASP A 7 1.10 -9.94 -12.53
CA ASP A 7 -0.32 -9.70 -12.26
C ASP A 7 -1.03 -11.01 -11.86
N ASN A 8 -0.69 -12.12 -12.53
CA ASN A 8 -1.20 -13.45 -12.18
C ASN A 8 -0.73 -13.95 -10.81
N ILE A 9 0.55 -13.71 -10.49
CA ILE A 9 1.13 -14.05 -9.18
C ILE A 9 0.38 -13.30 -8.07
N ILE A 10 0.19 -11.99 -8.23
CA ILE A 10 -0.53 -11.14 -7.26
C ILE A 10 -1.99 -11.60 -7.13
N ASN A 11 -2.71 -11.83 -8.24
CA ASN A 11 -4.08 -12.32 -8.22
C ASN A 11 -4.22 -13.64 -7.46
N SER A 12 -3.31 -14.60 -7.71
CA SER A 12 -3.33 -15.90 -7.02
C SER A 12 -3.04 -15.75 -5.53
N PHE A 13 -2.07 -14.89 -5.17
CA PHE A 13 -1.72 -14.64 -3.77
C PHE A 13 -2.91 -14.14 -2.95
N TYR A 14 -3.59 -13.10 -3.44
CA TYR A 14 -4.74 -12.51 -2.74
C TYR A 14 -6.01 -13.37 -2.81
N LYS A 15 -6.13 -14.26 -3.79
CA LYS A 15 -7.24 -15.19 -3.87
C LYS A 15 -7.11 -16.35 -2.90
N ASP A 16 -5.91 -16.94 -2.80
CA ASP A 16 -5.72 -18.25 -2.21
C ASP A 16 -4.99 -18.24 -0.86
N ASN A 17 -4.20 -17.18 -0.56
CA ASN A 17 -3.22 -17.21 0.51
C ASN A 17 -3.31 -16.05 1.50
N TYR A 18 -4.14 -15.02 1.26
CA TYR A 18 -4.09 -13.82 2.07
C TYR A 18 -5.46 -13.22 2.39
N GLU A 19 -5.78 -13.12 3.69
CA GLU A 19 -7.01 -12.48 4.20
C GLU A 19 -6.79 -10.96 4.31
N GLU A 20 -6.99 -10.24 3.21
CA GLU A 20 -6.80 -8.77 3.16
C GLU A 20 -7.89 -8.03 3.95
N ASP A 21 -9.07 -8.60 4.08
CA ASP A 21 -10.24 -7.91 4.66
C ASP A 21 -10.04 -7.52 6.14
N GLU A 22 -9.33 -8.35 6.89
CA GLU A 22 -9.06 -8.13 8.30
C GLU A 22 -7.66 -7.57 8.59
N ARG A 23 -6.85 -7.33 7.54
CA ARG A 23 -5.44 -6.97 7.68
C ARG A 23 -5.18 -5.82 8.65
N LEU A 24 -5.97 -4.76 8.57
CA LEU A 24 -5.80 -3.55 9.39
C LEU A 24 -6.57 -3.57 10.71
N THR A 25 -7.50 -4.51 10.90
CA THR A 25 -8.42 -4.52 12.05
C THR A 25 -8.31 -5.76 12.93
N ARG A 26 -7.49 -6.73 12.55
CA ARG A 26 -7.39 -8.02 13.24
C ARG A 26 -6.87 -7.94 14.67
N ASP A 27 -6.10 -6.88 15.00
CA ASP A 27 -5.63 -6.60 16.35
C ASP A 27 -5.19 -5.12 16.50
N LYS A 28 -4.88 -4.68 17.72
CA LYS A 28 -4.50 -3.29 18.03
C LYS A 28 -3.23 -2.86 17.29
N MET A 29 -2.24 -3.73 17.21
CA MET A 29 -0.97 -3.41 16.53
C MET A 29 -1.19 -3.14 15.04
N HIS A 30 -2.00 -3.95 14.33
CA HIS A 30 -2.29 -3.72 12.92
C HIS A 30 -3.16 -2.48 12.70
N TYR A 31 -4.01 -2.15 13.68
CA TYR A 31 -4.83 -0.94 13.65
C TYR A 31 -4.00 0.35 13.73
N ILE A 32 -2.79 0.32 14.31
CA ILE A 32 -1.88 1.48 14.34
C ILE A 32 -1.55 1.98 12.93
N GLU A 33 -1.34 1.07 11.97
CA GLU A 33 -1.09 1.46 10.58
C GLU A 33 -2.26 2.28 10.03
N PHE A 34 -3.48 1.82 10.27
CA PHE A 34 -4.69 2.50 9.82
C PHE A 34 -4.83 3.89 10.46
N VAL A 35 -4.72 3.97 11.78
CA VAL A 35 -4.85 5.24 12.54
C VAL A 35 -3.76 6.23 12.15
N THR A 36 -2.52 5.78 12.02
CA THR A 36 -1.41 6.64 11.64
C THR A 36 -1.60 7.17 10.22
N THR A 37 -1.96 6.31 9.28
CA THR A 37 -2.17 6.68 7.88
C THR A 37 -3.32 7.70 7.76
N THR A 38 -4.49 7.40 8.34
CA THR A 38 -5.65 8.31 8.28
C THR A 38 -5.35 9.65 8.92
N LYS A 39 -4.67 9.69 10.07
CA LYS A 39 -4.25 10.93 10.73
C LYS A 39 -3.38 11.82 9.83
N TYR A 40 -2.45 11.22 9.06
CA TYR A 40 -1.61 12.00 8.14
C TYR A 40 -2.36 12.44 6.89
N VAL A 41 -3.31 11.66 6.39
CA VAL A 41 -4.17 12.04 5.26
C VAL A 41 -5.09 13.17 5.67
N GLU A 42 -5.81 13.04 6.77
CA GLU A 42 -6.78 14.02 7.29
C GLU A 42 -6.17 15.39 7.61
N LYS A 43 -4.87 15.43 7.93
CA LYS A 43 -4.15 16.69 8.14
C LYS A 43 -4.23 17.64 6.93
N TYR A 44 -4.38 17.10 5.72
CA TYR A 44 -4.39 17.87 4.48
C TYR A 44 -5.70 17.77 3.70
N LEU A 45 -6.60 16.88 4.12
CA LEU A 45 -7.88 16.64 3.49
C LEU A 45 -8.84 17.80 3.77
N LYS A 46 -9.58 18.22 2.75
CA LYS A 46 -10.55 19.31 2.84
C LYS A 46 -11.93 18.81 2.43
N LYS A 47 -12.96 19.41 3.00
CA LYS A 47 -14.35 19.10 2.61
C LYS A 47 -14.54 19.25 1.10
N GLY A 48 -15.05 18.21 0.45
CA GLY A 48 -15.28 18.17 -1.00
C GLY A 48 -14.10 17.70 -1.83
N ASP A 49 -12.95 17.37 -1.22
CA ASP A 49 -11.84 16.73 -1.92
C ASP A 49 -12.29 15.40 -2.53
N ARG A 50 -11.77 15.09 -3.72
CA ARG A 50 -11.92 13.81 -4.39
C ARG A 50 -10.68 12.97 -4.19
N ILE A 51 -10.87 11.74 -3.74
CA ILE A 51 -9.79 10.82 -3.37
C ILE A 51 -9.67 9.73 -4.43
N LEU A 52 -8.43 9.37 -4.79
CA LEU A 52 -8.12 8.14 -5.50
C LEU A 52 -7.34 7.22 -4.56
N GLU A 53 -7.75 5.96 -4.44
CA GLU A 53 -6.94 4.92 -3.82
C GLU A 53 -6.47 3.92 -4.89
N ILE A 54 -5.15 3.74 -5.00
CA ILE A 54 -4.48 2.83 -5.93
C ILE A 54 -3.98 1.63 -5.12
N GLY A 55 -4.44 0.42 -5.48
CA GLY A 55 -4.21 -0.81 -4.71
C GLY A 55 -5.07 -0.83 -3.45
N ALA A 56 -6.38 -0.67 -3.65
CA ALA A 56 -7.33 -0.45 -2.55
C ALA A 56 -7.62 -1.71 -1.71
N GLY A 57 -7.12 -2.88 -2.12
CA GLY A 57 -7.45 -4.13 -1.47
C GLY A 57 -8.97 -4.33 -1.37
N THR A 58 -9.45 -4.64 -0.18
CA THR A 58 -10.89 -4.80 0.08
C THR A 58 -11.57 -3.48 0.51
N GLY A 59 -10.90 -2.33 0.34
CA GLY A 59 -11.47 -0.99 0.46
C GLY A 59 -11.47 -0.38 1.86
N ALA A 60 -10.55 -0.75 2.74
CA ALA A 60 -10.53 -0.26 4.11
C ALA A 60 -10.46 1.28 4.19
N TYR A 61 -9.52 1.92 3.52
CA TYR A 61 -9.42 3.38 3.50
C TYR A 61 -10.51 4.03 2.64
N SER A 62 -10.80 3.49 1.46
CA SER A 62 -11.84 4.01 0.57
C SER A 62 -13.19 4.09 1.26
N LEU A 63 -13.64 3.01 1.92
CA LEU A 63 -14.90 2.98 2.66
C LEU A 63 -14.88 3.90 3.87
N TYR A 64 -13.74 4.03 4.55
CA TYR A 64 -13.59 4.95 5.67
C TYR A 64 -13.82 6.41 5.24
N TYR A 65 -13.21 6.85 4.14
CA TYR A 65 -13.39 8.22 3.65
C TYR A 65 -14.77 8.45 3.02
N ALA A 66 -15.31 7.46 2.31
CA ALA A 66 -16.65 7.56 1.75
C ALA A 66 -17.73 7.73 2.83
N LYS A 67 -17.61 7.01 3.97
CA LYS A 67 -18.48 7.19 5.14
C LYS A 67 -18.40 8.59 5.76
N GLN A 68 -17.31 9.31 5.52
CA GLN A 68 -17.16 10.72 5.91
C GLN A 68 -17.69 11.71 4.86
N GLY A 69 -18.26 11.20 3.76
CA GLY A 69 -18.87 12.01 2.69
C GLY A 69 -17.89 12.48 1.61
N TYR A 70 -16.70 11.86 1.51
CA TYR A 70 -15.80 12.10 0.40
C TYR A 70 -16.19 11.23 -0.80
N LYS A 71 -15.97 11.78 -2.00
CA LYS A 71 -16.04 11.01 -3.23
C LYS A 71 -14.74 10.23 -3.43
N VAL A 72 -14.84 8.91 -3.55
CA VAL A 72 -13.68 8.01 -3.65
C VAL A 72 -13.74 7.20 -4.93
N ASP A 73 -12.68 7.28 -5.72
CA ASP A 73 -12.40 6.33 -6.79
C ASP A 73 -11.32 5.37 -6.31
N ALA A 74 -11.43 4.10 -6.65
CA ALA A 74 -10.50 3.07 -6.22
C ALA A 74 -10.10 2.16 -7.38
N ILE A 75 -8.83 1.77 -7.41
CA ILE A 75 -8.29 0.77 -8.33
C ILE A 75 -7.67 -0.35 -7.52
N GLU A 76 -7.97 -1.58 -7.91
CA GLU A 76 -7.39 -2.78 -7.32
C GLU A 76 -7.08 -3.80 -8.42
N LEU A 77 -5.92 -4.45 -8.32
CA LEU A 77 -5.47 -5.42 -9.32
C LEU A 77 -6.14 -6.77 -9.12
N ALA A 78 -6.24 -7.23 -7.88
CA ALA A 78 -6.75 -8.55 -7.55
C ALA A 78 -8.28 -8.58 -7.65
N GLU A 79 -8.80 -9.40 -8.59
CA GLU A 79 -10.24 -9.54 -8.82
C GLU A 79 -11.00 -9.96 -7.56
N ALA A 80 -10.42 -10.86 -6.75
CA ALA A 80 -11.02 -11.29 -5.49
C ALA A 80 -11.24 -10.12 -4.53
N ASN A 81 -10.25 -9.23 -4.39
CA ASN A 81 -10.35 -8.02 -3.58
C ASN A 81 -11.40 -7.04 -4.13
N VAL A 82 -11.42 -6.82 -5.46
CA VAL A 82 -12.44 -5.97 -6.11
C VAL A 82 -13.85 -6.48 -5.81
N ASN A 83 -14.08 -7.78 -5.93
CA ASN A 83 -15.38 -8.39 -5.65
C ASN A 83 -15.78 -8.26 -4.18
N LYS A 84 -14.83 -8.49 -3.26
CA LYS A 84 -15.06 -8.31 -1.83
C LYS A 84 -15.33 -6.83 -1.50
N PHE A 85 -14.60 -5.90 -2.08
CA PHE A 85 -14.81 -4.47 -1.90
C PHE A 85 -16.21 -4.06 -2.38
N LYS A 86 -16.61 -4.45 -3.61
CA LYS A 86 -17.94 -4.16 -4.16
C LYS A 86 -19.06 -4.66 -3.26
N SER A 87 -18.89 -5.81 -2.62
CA SER A 87 -19.89 -6.38 -1.71
C SER A 87 -20.14 -5.55 -0.44
N LYS A 88 -19.25 -4.61 -0.12
CA LYS A 88 -19.33 -3.73 1.06
C LYS A 88 -19.82 -2.31 0.74
N ILE A 89 -19.97 -1.98 -0.54
CA ILE A 89 -20.47 -0.66 -0.96
C ILE A 89 -21.99 -0.65 -0.81
N THR A 90 -22.50 0.37 -0.13
CA THR A 90 -23.93 0.64 0.03
C THR A 90 -24.33 1.88 -0.80
N ASP A 91 -25.61 2.03 -1.11
CA ASP A 91 -26.12 3.08 -2.02
C ASP A 91 -25.89 4.52 -1.52
N ASP A 92 -25.62 4.69 -0.24
CA ASP A 92 -25.31 5.98 0.41
C ASP A 92 -23.85 6.40 0.29
N LEU A 93 -22.96 5.54 -0.21
CA LEU A 93 -21.54 5.81 -0.36
C LEU A 93 -21.18 6.23 -1.78
N ASP A 94 -20.54 7.39 -1.93
CA ASP A 94 -19.98 7.83 -3.23
C ASP A 94 -18.62 7.17 -3.50
N VAL A 95 -18.65 5.88 -3.79
CA VAL A 95 -17.46 5.06 -4.06
C VAL A 95 -17.60 4.34 -5.39
N ASN A 96 -16.53 4.40 -6.19
CA ASN A 96 -16.42 3.61 -7.41
C ASN A 96 -15.13 2.79 -7.36
N VAL A 97 -15.21 1.46 -7.50
CA VAL A 97 -14.03 0.58 -7.59
C VAL A 97 -14.01 -0.15 -8.92
N ILE A 98 -12.85 -0.10 -9.57
CA ILE A 98 -12.58 -0.82 -10.82
C ILE A 98 -11.36 -1.71 -10.68
N GLN A 99 -11.33 -2.80 -11.45
CA GLN A 99 -10.12 -3.60 -11.59
C GLN A 99 -9.14 -2.86 -12.50
N GLY A 100 -7.87 -2.72 -12.06
CA GLY A 100 -6.85 -2.02 -12.83
C GLY A 100 -5.46 -2.14 -12.23
N ASN A 101 -4.47 -1.63 -12.96
CA ASN A 101 -3.07 -1.69 -12.55
C ASN A 101 -2.54 -0.28 -12.28
N ALA A 102 -1.74 -0.11 -11.23
CA ALA A 102 -1.14 1.15 -10.83
C ALA A 102 -0.26 1.82 -11.92
N ILE A 103 0.29 1.04 -12.84
CA ILE A 103 1.12 1.54 -13.94
C ILE A 103 0.32 2.08 -15.12
N ASP A 104 -1.00 1.96 -15.10
CA ASP A 104 -1.89 2.46 -16.16
C ASP A 104 -3.17 3.04 -15.54
N LEU A 105 -3.20 4.34 -15.36
CA LEU A 105 -4.36 5.10 -14.91
C LEU A 105 -5.01 5.90 -16.05
N SER A 106 -4.87 5.45 -17.30
CA SER A 106 -5.38 6.14 -18.50
C SER A 106 -6.89 6.38 -18.52
N MET A 107 -7.65 5.64 -17.69
CA MET A 107 -9.07 5.87 -17.46
C MET A 107 -9.37 7.19 -16.74
N TYR A 108 -8.36 7.83 -16.12
CA TYR A 108 -8.50 9.12 -15.45
C TYR A 108 -7.73 10.21 -16.19
N ASN A 109 -8.34 11.37 -16.29
CA ASN A 109 -7.70 12.57 -16.82
C ASN A 109 -6.62 13.09 -15.86
N ASP A 110 -5.70 13.88 -16.40
CA ASP A 110 -4.73 14.62 -15.59
C ASP A 110 -5.43 15.52 -14.57
N ASN A 111 -4.81 15.74 -13.44
CA ASN A 111 -5.25 16.69 -12.42
C ASN A 111 -6.71 16.48 -11.97
N THR A 112 -7.11 15.23 -11.77
CA THR A 112 -8.49 14.86 -11.40
C THR A 112 -8.71 14.85 -9.90
N PHE A 113 -7.73 14.35 -9.12
CA PHE A 113 -7.87 14.05 -7.69
C PHE A 113 -7.16 15.10 -6.82
N ASP A 114 -7.75 15.40 -5.67
CA ASP A 114 -7.15 16.28 -4.65
C ASP A 114 -6.16 15.49 -3.78
N VAL A 115 -6.47 14.21 -3.52
CA VAL A 115 -5.64 13.29 -2.74
C VAL A 115 -5.54 11.96 -3.47
N THR A 116 -4.32 11.43 -3.59
CA THR A 116 -4.05 10.10 -4.17
C THR A 116 -3.30 9.24 -3.15
N LEU A 117 -3.88 8.10 -2.81
CA LEU A 117 -3.31 7.09 -1.93
C LEU A 117 -2.77 5.95 -2.81
N CYS A 118 -1.47 5.67 -2.75
CA CYS A 118 -0.84 4.52 -3.40
C CYS A 118 -0.14 3.71 -2.30
N LEU A 119 -0.95 2.97 -1.53
CA LEU A 119 -0.53 2.34 -0.28
C LEU A 119 -0.23 0.83 -0.43
N GLY A 120 -0.54 0.24 -1.59
CA GLY A 120 -0.34 -1.17 -1.89
C GLY A 120 0.66 -1.45 -3.01
N PRO A 121 0.54 -0.85 -4.19
CA PRO A 121 1.19 -1.32 -5.41
C PRO A 121 2.71 -1.31 -5.40
N LEU A 122 3.35 -0.30 -4.78
CA LEU A 122 4.79 -0.06 -4.94
C LEU A 122 5.67 -1.18 -4.35
N TYR A 123 5.16 -1.94 -3.42
CA TYR A 123 5.86 -3.10 -2.87
C TYR A 123 5.54 -4.42 -3.59
N HIS A 124 4.76 -4.37 -4.67
CA HIS A 124 4.57 -5.47 -5.62
C HIS A 124 5.26 -5.22 -6.97
N LEU A 125 5.84 -4.04 -7.18
CA LEU A 125 6.55 -3.69 -8.41
C LEU A 125 8.05 -3.91 -8.24
N PHE A 126 8.58 -4.94 -8.89
CA PHE A 126 9.99 -5.33 -8.82
C PHE A 126 10.85 -4.60 -9.87
N ASN A 127 10.25 -4.26 -11.01
CA ASN A 127 10.89 -3.46 -12.04
C ASN A 127 10.88 -1.98 -11.64
N GLU A 128 12.07 -1.34 -11.66
CA GLU A 128 12.20 0.07 -11.27
C GLU A 128 11.46 1.02 -12.23
N ASP A 129 11.42 0.71 -13.53
CA ASP A 129 10.71 1.54 -14.50
C ASP A 129 9.19 1.46 -14.27
N GLU A 130 8.65 0.30 -13.88
CA GLU A 130 7.25 0.17 -13.50
C GLU A 130 6.93 0.88 -12.20
N THR A 131 7.85 0.81 -11.21
CA THR A 131 7.72 1.59 -9.96
C THR A 131 7.66 3.08 -10.26
N LYS A 132 8.57 3.58 -11.13
CA LYS A 132 8.55 4.98 -11.57
C LYS A 132 7.27 5.32 -12.31
N LYS A 133 6.82 4.45 -13.22
CA LYS A 133 5.59 4.64 -13.99
C LYS A 133 4.36 4.75 -13.09
N ALA A 134 4.23 3.90 -12.07
CA ALA A 134 3.13 3.99 -11.12
C ALA A 134 3.14 5.32 -10.33
N ILE A 135 4.33 5.80 -9.95
CA ILE A 135 4.47 7.10 -9.27
C ILE A 135 4.15 8.26 -10.25
N GLU A 136 4.60 8.20 -11.51
CA GLU A 136 4.27 9.18 -12.55
C GLU A 136 2.77 9.27 -12.81
N GLU A 137 2.09 8.13 -12.90
CA GLU A 137 0.64 8.07 -13.04
C GLU A 137 -0.07 8.68 -11.82
N ALA A 138 0.37 8.34 -10.59
CA ALA A 138 -0.17 8.96 -9.37
C ALA A 138 0.03 10.48 -9.37
N ILE A 139 1.19 10.97 -9.84
CA ILE A 139 1.46 12.42 -9.98
C ILE A 139 0.56 13.03 -11.06
N ARG A 140 0.44 12.41 -12.22
CA ARG A 140 -0.35 12.91 -13.36
C ARG A 140 -1.81 13.12 -13.01
N VAL A 141 -2.42 12.14 -12.33
CA VAL A 141 -3.85 12.21 -11.99
C VAL A 141 -4.15 13.12 -10.80
N THR A 142 -3.12 13.48 -10.01
CA THR A 142 -3.26 14.37 -8.86
C THR A 142 -3.16 15.83 -9.27
N LYS A 143 -4.06 16.67 -8.79
CA LYS A 143 -4.06 18.10 -9.04
C LYS A 143 -2.78 18.79 -8.56
N PRO A 144 -2.33 19.88 -9.21
CA PRO A 144 -1.27 20.71 -8.67
C PRO A 144 -1.58 21.17 -7.22
N GLY A 145 -0.66 20.92 -6.30
CA GLY A 145 -0.85 21.21 -4.87
C GLY A 145 -1.64 20.13 -4.11
N GLY A 146 -2.20 19.14 -4.79
CA GLY A 146 -2.78 17.93 -4.20
C GLY A 146 -1.78 17.14 -3.38
N LYS A 147 -2.22 16.06 -2.75
CA LYS A 147 -1.39 15.24 -1.87
C LYS A 147 -1.32 13.81 -2.37
N ILE A 148 -0.10 13.26 -2.37
CA ILE A 148 0.16 11.88 -2.77
C ILE A 148 0.79 11.16 -1.59
N TYR A 149 0.28 9.98 -1.26
CA TYR A 149 0.77 9.11 -0.21
C TYR A 149 1.27 7.82 -0.84
N LEU A 150 2.54 7.51 -0.62
CA LEU A 150 3.21 6.34 -1.20
C LEU A 150 3.69 5.44 -0.07
N ALA A 151 3.35 4.15 -0.11
CA ALA A 151 3.82 3.18 0.87
C ALA A 151 4.87 2.23 0.28
N PHE A 152 5.86 1.91 1.11
CA PHE A 152 6.94 0.97 0.81
C PHE A 152 7.18 0.04 2.01
N ILE A 153 7.64 -1.18 1.76
CA ILE A 153 8.11 -2.08 2.80
C ILE A 153 9.61 -1.87 3.00
N LEU A 154 10.00 -1.52 4.24
CA LEU A 154 11.40 -1.36 4.61
C LEU A 154 12.03 -2.72 4.93
N PHE A 155 13.15 -3.03 4.26
CA PHE A 155 13.87 -4.27 4.48
C PHE A 155 14.35 -4.42 5.93
N ASP A 156 14.97 -3.39 6.49
CA ASP A 156 15.55 -3.46 7.84
C ASP A 156 14.49 -3.79 8.91
N LEU A 157 13.32 -3.12 8.85
CA LEU A 157 12.24 -3.38 9.80
C LEU A 157 11.60 -4.77 9.57
N ASN A 158 11.43 -5.13 8.31
CA ASN A 158 10.91 -6.47 7.97
C ASN A 158 11.84 -7.58 8.48
N MET A 159 13.17 -7.38 8.40
CA MET A 159 14.14 -8.33 8.95
C MET A 159 14.03 -8.47 10.46
N LEU A 160 13.81 -7.38 11.20
CA LEU A 160 13.64 -7.47 12.65
C LEU A 160 12.42 -8.33 13.04
N VAL A 161 11.30 -8.13 12.38
CA VAL A 161 10.02 -8.79 12.72
C VAL A 161 9.89 -10.14 12.03
N TRP A 162 9.73 -10.13 10.70
CA TRP A 162 9.51 -11.34 9.90
C TRP A 162 10.74 -12.25 9.91
N GLY A 163 11.93 -11.67 9.72
CA GLY A 163 13.16 -12.44 9.64
C GLY A 163 13.52 -13.08 10.98
N PHE A 164 13.79 -12.26 12.00
CA PHE A 164 14.36 -12.75 13.26
C PHE A 164 13.31 -13.09 14.31
N GLN A 165 12.34 -12.19 14.57
CA GLN A 165 11.36 -12.43 15.64
C GLN A 165 10.44 -13.60 15.31
N GLN A 166 9.98 -13.70 14.06
CA GLN A 166 9.17 -14.81 13.55
C GLN A 166 10.00 -16.00 13.05
N LYS A 167 11.34 -15.89 13.05
CA LYS A 167 12.29 -16.94 12.67
C LYS A 167 12.25 -17.38 11.20
N ASN A 168 11.62 -16.62 10.33
CA ASN A 168 11.54 -16.94 8.90
C ASN A 168 12.91 -16.92 8.19
N ILE A 169 13.91 -16.25 8.78
CA ILE A 169 15.26 -16.18 8.23
C ILE A 169 15.89 -17.58 8.06
N TYR A 170 15.54 -18.55 8.91
CA TYR A 170 16.10 -19.91 8.83
C TYR A 170 15.78 -20.60 7.50
N ASP A 171 14.59 -20.35 6.94
CA ASP A 171 14.13 -20.99 5.71
C ASP A 171 14.28 -20.09 4.47
N ASN A 172 14.46 -18.77 4.68
CA ASN A 172 14.41 -17.76 3.63
C ASN A 172 15.71 -16.96 3.45
N TYR A 173 16.84 -17.44 4.00
CA TYR A 173 18.18 -16.92 3.79
C TYR A 173 19.01 -17.87 2.91
N GLY A 174 19.76 -17.31 1.94
CA GLY A 174 20.68 -18.04 1.09
C GLY A 174 20.46 -17.78 -0.40
N LYS A 175 21.11 -18.59 -1.23
CA LYS A 175 20.99 -18.50 -2.68
C LYS A 175 19.53 -18.74 -3.10
N ASP A 176 19.01 -17.89 -3.97
CA ASP A 176 17.63 -17.93 -4.52
C ASP A 176 16.51 -17.84 -3.44
N LYS A 177 16.84 -17.33 -2.25
CA LYS A 177 15.90 -17.07 -1.15
C LYS A 177 15.53 -15.58 -1.09
N GLU A 178 14.51 -15.22 -0.27
CA GLU A 178 14.07 -13.84 -0.10
C GLU A 178 15.18 -12.92 0.45
N VAL A 179 16.06 -13.48 1.26
CA VAL A 179 17.26 -12.80 1.76
C VAL A 179 18.49 -13.50 1.18
N SER A 180 19.27 -12.76 0.40
CA SER A 180 20.48 -13.30 -0.25
C SER A 180 21.60 -13.63 0.76
N GLU A 181 22.64 -14.33 0.29
CA GLU A 181 23.83 -14.64 1.08
C GLU A 181 24.59 -13.37 1.53
N GLU A 182 24.46 -12.24 0.82
CA GLU A 182 24.99 -10.93 1.23
C GLU A 182 24.07 -10.19 2.21
N PHE A 183 23.03 -10.86 2.70
CA PHE A 183 22.04 -10.28 3.60
C PHE A 183 21.33 -9.04 3.01
N LYS A 184 20.86 -9.18 1.77
CA LYS A 184 20.11 -8.15 1.03
C LYS A 184 18.75 -8.72 0.60
N PRO A 185 17.75 -7.86 0.38
CA PRO A 185 16.50 -8.32 -0.21
C PRO A 185 16.77 -8.86 -1.62
N ASN A 186 16.24 -10.03 -1.90
CA ASN A 186 16.22 -10.58 -3.24
C ASN A 186 14.90 -10.18 -3.90
N ASN A 187 14.94 -9.13 -4.70
CA ASN A 187 13.76 -8.58 -5.35
C ASN A 187 13.47 -9.31 -6.69
N ASP A 188 13.28 -10.64 -6.61
CA ASP A 188 12.79 -11.48 -7.70
C ASP A 188 11.25 -11.53 -7.64
N GLU A 189 10.58 -11.42 -8.78
CA GLU A 189 9.09 -11.41 -8.90
C GLU A 189 8.41 -12.67 -8.31
N LYS A 190 9.15 -13.76 -8.12
CA LYS A 190 8.62 -14.95 -7.41
C LYS A 190 8.32 -14.70 -5.93
N PHE A 191 8.93 -13.67 -5.33
CA PHE A 191 8.64 -13.19 -3.98
C PHE A 191 7.62 -12.07 -4.09
N ILE A 192 6.50 -12.19 -3.42
CA ILE A 192 5.35 -11.28 -3.59
C ILE A 192 5.65 -9.84 -3.17
N PHE A 193 6.65 -9.61 -2.31
CA PHE A 193 6.97 -8.30 -1.75
C PHE A 193 8.36 -7.83 -2.15
N ASN A 194 8.43 -6.67 -2.80
CA ASN A 194 9.65 -5.91 -3.06
C ASN A 194 9.99 -5.06 -1.83
N MET A 195 11.03 -5.44 -1.11
CA MET A 195 11.52 -4.71 0.06
C MET A 195 12.63 -3.75 -0.34
N ARG A 196 12.64 -2.54 0.24
CA ARG A 196 13.61 -1.50 -0.10
C ARG A 196 14.31 -0.94 1.13
N TYR A 197 15.53 -0.45 0.95
CA TYR A 197 16.18 0.38 1.95
C TYR A 197 15.65 1.82 1.90
N PHE A 198 15.59 2.47 3.04
CA PHE A 198 15.11 3.86 3.15
C PHE A 198 15.84 4.83 2.21
N ASN A 199 17.18 4.69 2.10
CA ASN A 199 17.98 5.55 1.22
C ASN A 199 17.64 5.36 -0.27
N ASP A 200 17.25 4.18 -0.70
CA ASP A 200 16.88 3.93 -2.09
C ASP A 200 15.49 4.49 -2.40
N ILE A 201 14.56 4.37 -1.44
CA ILE A 201 13.26 5.06 -1.52
C ILE A 201 13.49 6.58 -1.62
N LYS A 202 14.38 7.13 -0.79
CA LYS A 202 14.70 8.56 -0.83
C LYS A 202 15.22 8.99 -2.20
N LYS A 203 16.19 8.26 -2.76
CA LYS A 203 16.73 8.55 -4.11
C LYS A 203 15.65 8.47 -5.19
N LEU A 204 14.80 7.44 -5.12
CA LEU A 204 13.69 7.27 -6.05
C LEU A 204 12.75 8.49 -6.00
N ILE A 205 12.32 8.91 -4.82
CA ILE A 205 11.39 10.05 -4.67
C ILE A 205 12.07 11.38 -5.03
N ASP A 206 13.36 11.55 -4.74
CA ASP A 206 14.12 12.77 -5.10
C ASP A 206 14.30 12.91 -6.64
N SER A 207 14.03 11.86 -7.44
CA SER A 207 14.05 11.92 -8.91
C SER A 207 12.80 12.55 -9.52
N PHE A 208 11.73 12.74 -8.75
CA PHE A 208 10.48 13.36 -9.21
C PHE A 208 10.41 14.84 -8.80
N ASN A 209 9.76 15.65 -9.61
CA ASN A 209 9.52 17.07 -9.29
C ASN A 209 8.34 17.23 -8.31
N VAL A 210 8.50 16.73 -7.10
CA VAL A 210 7.51 16.79 -6.03
C VAL A 210 8.11 17.33 -4.74
N LYS A 211 7.30 18.03 -3.92
CA LYS A 211 7.72 18.47 -2.59
C LYS A 211 7.40 17.38 -1.57
N LYS A 212 8.41 16.78 -1.00
CA LYS A 212 8.26 15.85 0.12
C LYS A 212 7.82 16.61 1.38
N LEU A 213 6.73 16.18 2.00
CA LEU A 213 6.18 16.77 3.21
C LEU A 213 6.55 15.97 4.46
N HIS A 214 6.39 14.65 4.39
CA HIS A 214 6.61 13.75 5.52
C HIS A 214 7.27 12.45 5.07
N ASN A 215 8.03 11.84 5.97
CA ASN A 215 8.35 10.41 5.98
C ASN A 215 7.76 9.85 7.28
N VAL A 216 6.93 8.83 7.18
CA VAL A 216 6.19 8.27 8.30
C VAL A 216 6.39 6.77 8.33
N ALA A 217 6.77 6.23 9.47
CA ALA A 217 6.68 4.80 9.73
C ALA A 217 5.28 4.55 10.31
N THR A 218 4.37 4.02 9.50
CA THR A 218 2.94 3.94 9.85
C THR A 218 2.64 3.01 11.02
N ASP A 219 3.39 1.93 11.13
CA ASP A 219 3.37 0.99 12.27
C ASP A 219 4.65 1.11 13.13
N GLY A 220 5.67 1.83 12.65
CA GLY A 220 6.90 2.13 13.37
C GLY A 220 7.53 0.91 14.04
N LEU A 221 7.93 1.07 15.30
CA LEU A 221 8.40 -0.03 16.14
C LEU A 221 7.25 -0.89 16.72
N GLY A 222 6.00 -0.56 16.41
CA GLY A 222 4.83 -1.29 16.91
C GLY A 222 4.87 -2.77 16.58
N ARG A 223 5.33 -3.11 15.38
CA ARG A 223 5.52 -4.51 14.97
C ARG A 223 6.43 -5.30 15.90
N VAL A 224 7.53 -4.70 16.34
CA VAL A 224 8.47 -5.32 17.30
C VAL A 224 7.81 -5.47 18.68
N MET A 225 6.89 -4.58 19.01
CA MET A 225 6.19 -4.52 20.30
C MET A 225 4.79 -5.14 20.25
N THR A 226 4.46 -5.93 19.23
CA THR A 226 3.11 -6.47 18.98
C THR A 226 2.44 -7.04 20.24
N LYS A 227 3.15 -7.87 21.02
CA LYS A 227 2.60 -8.47 22.23
C LYS A 227 2.19 -7.39 23.24
N TYR A 228 3.07 -6.43 23.51
CA TYR A 228 2.79 -5.37 24.51
C TYR A 228 1.62 -4.49 24.09
N ILE A 229 1.56 -4.12 22.79
CA ILE A 229 0.49 -3.28 22.26
C ILE A 229 -0.86 -4.02 22.31
N ASN A 230 -0.88 -5.29 21.94
CA ASN A 230 -2.13 -6.06 21.97
C ASN A 230 -2.63 -6.36 23.38
N ASP A 231 -1.74 -6.40 24.36
CA ASP A 231 -2.07 -6.59 25.79
C ASP A 231 -2.51 -5.28 26.49
N MET A 232 -2.32 -4.10 25.87
CA MET A 232 -2.77 -2.81 26.42
C MET A 232 -4.29 -2.76 26.56
N THR A 233 -4.79 -2.03 27.55
CA THR A 233 -6.22 -1.68 27.66
C THR A 233 -6.60 -0.64 26.60
N ASP A 234 -7.90 -0.36 26.42
CA ASP A 234 -8.35 0.66 25.48
C ASP A 234 -8.08 2.10 25.97
N GLU A 235 -7.75 2.26 27.27
CA GLU A 235 -7.40 3.54 27.87
C GLU A 235 -5.88 3.84 27.79
N GLU A 236 -5.03 2.82 27.64
CA GLU A 236 -3.57 2.93 27.46
C GLU A 236 -3.19 3.22 26.02
#